data_4da2ffb52087ece731929e1b7966fd18
#
_entry.id   4da2ffb52087ece731929e1b7966fd18
#
_cell.length_a   1.000
_cell.length_b   1.000
_cell.length_c   1.000
_cell.angle_alpha   90.00
_cell.angle_beta   90.00
_cell.angle_gamma   90.00
#
_symmetry.space_group_name_H-M   'P 1'
#
loop_
_entity.id
_entity.type
_entity.pdbx_description
1 polymer ?
#
loop_
_entity_poly.entity_id
_entity_poly.type
_entity_poly.pdbx_seq_one_letter_code
_entity_poly.pdbx_strand_id
1 'polypeptide(L)'
;MKTIKGPGIFLAQFIGDRSPFNTLEGVAKWAAEQGYKALQIPCNHKSLFDVEQAAVSQAYCDDIRGMLAGHGLVISELSTHLEGQLVAVHPAYDDAFDGFAPPSVRANPQARQAWAIETLHQAAAASQRLGLTAHATFSGSLAWPFFYPWPPHNRQRFEEAFLELARRWRPILDRFDHHGVDVCFEIHPGEDLHDGVTFERFLALVDNHPRCNILYDPSHLLLQQMDYLGFIDVYHSRIKAFHVKDAEYHASSRSGVYGGYQPWLDRAGRFRSLRDGQVDFKTIFSKLTQYDFPGWAVLEWECCLKDAQTGAREGSDFIRRHIIPVSARAFDDFAAGDEVRK
;
A
#
# COMPACT_ATOMS: atom_id res chain seq x y z
N MET A 1 14.69 -19.11 -1.85
CA MET A 1 14.16 -17.93 -2.60
C MET A 1 12.82 -18.28 -3.21
N LYS A 2 11.90 -17.29 -3.28
CA LYS A 2 10.55 -17.47 -3.88
C LYS A 2 10.37 -16.47 -5.02
N THR A 3 9.70 -16.91 -6.10
CA THR A 3 9.29 -16.00 -7.17
C THR A 3 8.20 -15.07 -6.65
N ILE A 4 8.37 -13.76 -6.84
CA ILE A 4 7.37 -12.74 -6.48
C ILE A 4 6.11 -12.97 -7.32
N LYS A 5 4.94 -12.90 -6.68
CA LYS A 5 3.66 -13.03 -7.37
C LYS A 5 3.36 -11.76 -8.16
N GLY A 6 2.70 -11.87 -9.31
CA GLY A 6 2.28 -10.70 -10.10
C GLY A 6 2.06 -11.01 -11.58
N PRO A 7 1.69 -9.99 -12.34
CA PRO A 7 1.37 -8.63 -11.91
C PRO A 7 0.02 -8.51 -11.20
N GLY A 8 -0.03 -7.68 -10.13
CA GLY A 8 -1.25 -7.19 -9.51
C GLY A 8 -1.54 -5.74 -9.90
N ILE A 9 -2.74 -5.25 -9.64
CA ILE A 9 -3.15 -3.86 -9.85
C ILE A 9 -4.02 -3.37 -8.71
N PHE A 10 -3.71 -2.18 -8.18
CA PHE A 10 -4.56 -1.47 -7.24
C PHE A 10 -5.65 -0.72 -7.98
N LEU A 11 -6.89 -0.92 -7.58
CA LEU A 11 -8.04 -0.44 -8.35
C LEU A 11 -8.42 1.02 -8.09
N ALA A 12 -7.99 1.62 -6.98
CA ALA A 12 -8.46 2.93 -6.53
C ALA A 12 -8.35 4.02 -7.61
N GLN A 13 -7.28 4.03 -8.40
CA GLN A 13 -7.03 5.03 -9.44
C GLN A 13 -7.86 4.81 -10.73
N PHE A 14 -8.57 3.68 -10.83
CA PHE A 14 -9.31 3.30 -12.03
C PHE A 14 -10.83 3.30 -11.82
N ILE A 15 -11.30 3.34 -10.58
CA ILE A 15 -12.73 3.34 -10.25
C ILE A 15 -13.39 4.63 -10.75
N GLY A 16 -14.55 4.51 -11.39
CA GLY A 16 -15.30 5.63 -11.92
C GLY A 16 -16.79 5.30 -12.12
N ASP A 17 -17.56 6.30 -12.51
CA ASP A 17 -19.04 6.18 -12.63
C ASP A 17 -19.50 5.46 -13.91
N ARG A 18 -18.59 5.13 -14.82
CA ARG A 18 -18.90 4.55 -16.13
C ARG A 18 -18.29 3.17 -16.30
N SER A 19 -19.02 2.31 -17.02
CA SER A 19 -18.50 1.01 -17.44
C SER A 19 -17.17 1.17 -18.22
N PRO A 20 -16.19 0.27 -18.00
CA PRO A 20 -16.23 -0.92 -17.13
C PRO A 20 -15.88 -0.63 -15.65
N PHE A 21 -15.58 0.62 -15.28
CA PHE A 21 -14.95 1.02 -14.01
C PHE A 21 -15.94 1.26 -12.86
N ASN A 22 -17.22 1.02 -13.08
CA ASN A 22 -18.30 1.22 -12.09
C ASN A 22 -18.79 -0.09 -11.43
N THR A 23 -18.27 -1.24 -11.81
CA THR A 23 -18.58 -2.54 -11.21
C THR A 23 -17.31 -3.37 -11.03
N LEU A 24 -17.26 -4.24 -10.01
CA LEU A 24 -16.11 -5.10 -9.78
C LEU A 24 -15.87 -6.06 -10.95
N GLU A 25 -16.92 -6.68 -11.51
CA GLU A 25 -16.80 -7.58 -12.64
C GLU A 25 -16.28 -6.86 -13.90
N GLY A 26 -16.76 -5.65 -14.16
CA GLY A 26 -16.32 -4.84 -15.30
C GLY A 26 -14.83 -4.51 -15.21
N VAL A 27 -14.37 -4.01 -14.05
CA VAL A 27 -12.96 -3.66 -13.87
C VAL A 27 -12.08 -4.91 -13.79
N ALA A 28 -12.59 -6.02 -13.27
CA ALA A 28 -11.87 -7.31 -13.25
C ALA A 28 -11.63 -7.82 -14.68
N LYS A 29 -12.66 -7.83 -15.52
CA LYS A 29 -12.52 -8.20 -16.92
C LYS A 29 -11.50 -7.32 -17.64
N TRP A 30 -11.60 -6.00 -17.46
CA TRP A 30 -10.64 -5.05 -18.02
C TRP A 30 -9.21 -5.33 -17.54
N ALA A 31 -8.99 -5.54 -16.24
CA ALA A 31 -7.66 -5.82 -15.70
C ALA A 31 -7.08 -7.15 -16.25
N ALA A 32 -7.91 -8.20 -16.38
CA ALA A 32 -7.52 -9.46 -16.96
C ALA A 32 -7.08 -9.31 -18.44
N GLU A 33 -7.80 -8.49 -19.22
CA GLU A 33 -7.46 -8.16 -20.62
C GLU A 33 -6.13 -7.40 -20.72
N GLN A 34 -5.76 -6.61 -19.69
CA GLN A 34 -4.43 -5.97 -19.59
C GLN A 34 -3.34 -6.94 -19.13
N GLY A 35 -3.66 -8.18 -18.78
CA GLY A 35 -2.71 -9.24 -18.40
C GLY A 35 -2.39 -9.30 -16.90
N TYR A 36 -3.13 -8.60 -16.04
CA TYR A 36 -3.02 -8.71 -14.59
C TYR A 36 -3.48 -10.08 -14.09
N LYS A 37 -3.01 -10.47 -12.91
CA LYS A 37 -3.30 -11.75 -12.25
C LYS A 37 -3.92 -11.56 -10.88
N ALA A 38 -3.84 -10.36 -10.32
CA ALA A 38 -4.43 -10.07 -9.02
C ALA A 38 -4.95 -8.62 -8.96
N LEU A 39 -5.94 -8.42 -8.09
CA LEU A 39 -6.52 -7.11 -7.79
C LEU A 39 -6.28 -6.76 -6.33
N GLN A 40 -5.79 -5.56 -6.05
CA GLN A 40 -5.90 -4.94 -4.74
C GLN A 40 -7.18 -4.09 -4.72
N ILE A 41 -8.11 -4.42 -3.81
CA ILE A 41 -9.47 -3.88 -3.82
C ILE A 41 -9.64 -2.89 -2.67
N PRO A 42 -9.96 -1.61 -2.95
CA PRO A 42 -10.24 -0.62 -1.91
C PRO A 42 -11.61 -0.85 -1.27
N CYS A 43 -11.68 -0.72 0.07
CA CYS A 43 -12.90 -0.97 0.85
C CYS A 43 -13.90 0.20 0.83
N ASN A 44 -13.47 1.40 0.45
CA ASN A 44 -14.29 2.62 0.46
C ASN A 44 -15.32 2.72 -0.67
N HIS A 45 -15.36 1.76 -1.59
CA HIS A 45 -16.30 1.74 -2.72
C HIS A 45 -17.30 0.59 -2.61
N LYS A 46 -18.35 0.78 -1.82
CA LYS A 46 -19.38 -0.25 -1.55
C LYS A 46 -20.04 -0.81 -2.81
N SER A 47 -20.12 -0.03 -3.90
CA SER A 47 -20.64 -0.49 -5.19
C SER A 47 -19.75 -1.52 -5.89
N LEU A 48 -18.46 -1.56 -5.58
CA LEU A 48 -17.52 -2.55 -6.08
C LEU A 48 -17.38 -3.72 -5.13
N PHE A 49 -17.22 -3.42 -3.84
CA PHE A 49 -16.98 -4.41 -2.80
C PHE A 49 -17.62 -3.98 -1.48
N ASP A 50 -18.60 -4.74 -1.01
CA ASP A 50 -19.26 -4.49 0.26
C ASP A 50 -18.49 -5.16 1.40
N VAL A 51 -17.63 -4.39 2.06
CA VAL A 51 -16.79 -4.87 3.17
C VAL A 51 -17.61 -5.32 4.37
N GLU A 52 -18.76 -4.67 4.64
CA GLU A 52 -19.67 -5.05 5.72
C GLU A 52 -20.25 -6.45 5.47
N GLN A 53 -20.70 -6.70 4.24
CA GLN A 53 -21.21 -8.01 3.84
C GLN A 53 -20.10 -9.06 3.83
N ALA A 54 -18.93 -8.73 3.31
CA ALA A 54 -17.77 -9.62 3.29
C ALA A 54 -17.31 -10.02 4.71
N ALA A 55 -17.41 -9.12 5.68
CA ALA A 55 -17.06 -9.39 7.08
C ALA A 55 -17.93 -10.46 7.74
N VAL A 56 -19.16 -10.67 7.29
CA VAL A 56 -20.12 -11.58 7.93
C VAL A 56 -20.55 -12.76 7.05
N SER A 57 -20.34 -12.71 5.74
CA SER A 57 -20.83 -13.72 4.78
C SER A 57 -19.71 -14.42 4.04
N GLN A 58 -19.47 -15.69 4.33
CA GLN A 58 -18.54 -16.53 3.56
C GLN A 58 -19.05 -16.73 2.13
N ALA A 59 -20.36 -16.93 1.94
CA ALA A 59 -20.97 -17.09 0.61
C ALA A 59 -20.67 -15.89 -0.31
N TYR A 60 -20.84 -14.66 0.21
CA TYR A 60 -20.47 -13.46 -0.55
C TYR A 60 -18.98 -13.45 -0.95
N CYS A 61 -18.09 -13.80 -0.03
CA CYS A 61 -16.66 -13.88 -0.32
C CYS A 61 -16.34 -14.96 -1.37
N ASP A 62 -17.03 -16.10 -1.32
CA ASP A 62 -16.86 -17.20 -2.28
C ASP A 62 -17.39 -16.82 -3.66
N ASP A 63 -18.52 -16.11 -3.74
CA ASP A 63 -19.07 -15.55 -4.99
C ASP A 63 -18.10 -14.56 -5.64
N ILE A 64 -17.52 -13.62 -4.87
CA ILE A 64 -16.51 -12.70 -5.37
C ILE A 64 -15.28 -13.44 -5.88
N ARG A 65 -14.76 -14.41 -5.11
CA ARG A 65 -13.60 -15.22 -5.52
C ARG A 65 -13.91 -16.04 -6.78
N GLY A 66 -15.09 -16.62 -6.86
CA GLY A 66 -15.56 -17.39 -8.02
C GLY A 66 -15.64 -16.54 -9.28
N MET A 67 -16.24 -15.35 -9.19
CA MET A 67 -16.31 -14.38 -10.28
C MET A 67 -14.91 -13.97 -10.76
N LEU A 68 -14.00 -13.60 -9.86
CA LEU A 68 -12.63 -13.24 -10.21
C LEU A 68 -11.85 -14.40 -10.84
N ALA A 69 -11.99 -15.63 -10.30
CA ALA A 69 -11.39 -16.84 -10.83
C ALA A 69 -11.88 -17.14 -12.26
N GLY A 70 -13.14 -16.83 -12.57
CA GLY A 70 -13.68 -16.92 -13.93
C GLY A 70 -12.95 -16.04 -14.94
N HIS A 71 -12.31 -14.96 -14.50
CA HIS A 71 -11.44 -14.11 -15.31
C HIS A 71 -9.94 -14.43 -15.16
N GLY A 72 -9.58 -15.50 -14.42
CA GLY A 72 -8.19 -15.86 -14.14
C GLY A 72 -7.49 -14.92 -13.18
N LEU A 73 -8.24 -14.25 -12.29
CA LEU A 73 -7.76 -13.31 -11.30
C LEU A 73 -7.93 -13.84 -9.87
N VAL A 74 -7.12 -13.33 -8.96
CA VAL A 74 -7.27 -13.46 -7.52
C VAL A 74 -7.25 -12.08 -6.85
N ILE A 75 -7.54 -12.02 -5.54
CA ILE A 75 -7.32 -10.81 -4.74
C ILE A 75 -5.92 -10.89 -4.16
N SER A 76 -5.12 -9.84 -4.33
CA SER A 76 -3.81 -9.70 -3.68
C SER A 76 -3.96 -9.27 -2.22
N GLU A 77 -4.63 -8.16 -1.98
CA GLU A 77 -4.99 -7.58 -0.69
C GLU A 77 -6.30 -6.81 -0.80
N LEU A 78 -7.00 -6.61 0.34
CA LEU A 78 -7.90 -5.49 0.51
C LEU A 78 -7.09 -4.26 0.94
N SER A 79 -7.64 -3.07 0.70
CA SER A 79 -7.01 -1.83 1.15
C SER A 79 -8.00 -0.87 1.80
N THR A 80 -7.53 -0.19 2.85
CA THR A 80 -8.25 0.84 3.60
C THR A 80 -7.39 2.10 3.77
N HIS A 81 -6.78 2.58 2.68
CA HIS A 81 -5.94 3.77 2.76
C HIS A 81 -6.70 4.97 3.30
N LEU A 82 -7.89 5.25 2.77
CA LEU A 82 -8.69 6.39 3.19
C LEU A 82 -9.21 6.23 4.63
N GLU A 83 -9.67 5.05 5.00
CA GLU A 83 -10.15 4.76 6.35
C GLU A 83 -9.00 4.77 7.36
N GLY A 84 -7.83 4.20 7.01
CA GLY A 84 -6.63 4.23 7.83
C GLY A 84 -6.17 5.65 8.13
N GLN A 85 -6.20 6.54 7.12
CA GLN A 85 -5.95 7.97 7.29
C GLN A 85 -6.86 8.60 8.35
N LEU A 86 -8.12 8.15 8.42
CA LEU A 86 -9.12 8.72 9.32
C LEU A 86 -9.06 8.16 10.76
N VAL A 87 -8.23 7.16 11.04
CA VAL A 87 -7.97 6.68 12.41
C VAL A 87 -7.35 7.78 13.26
N ALA A 88 -6.48 8.60 12.64
CA ALA A 88 -5.78 9.68 13.34
C ALA A 88 -5.69 10.90 12.42
N VAL A 89 -6.50 11.91 12.67
CA VAL A 89 -6.50 13.18 11.93
C VAL A 89 -6.16 14.31 12.89
N HIS A 90 -5.13 15.10 12.55
CA HIS A 90 -4.86 16.33 13.29
C HIS A 90 -5.93 17.38 12.94
N PRO A 91 -6.47 18.16 13.92
CA PRO A 91 -7.57 19.11 13.67
C PRO A 91 -7.32 20.12 12.53
N ALA A 92 -6.06 20.45 12.25
CA ALA A 92 -5.71 21.34 11.13
C ALA A 92 -6.04 20.75 9.75
N TYR A 93 -6.33 19.45 9.65
CA TYR A 93 -6.64 18.74 8.42
C TYR A 93 -8.08 18.20 8.36
N ASP A 94 -8.92 18.49 9.36
CA ASP A 94 -10.27 17.93 9.43
C ASP A 94 -11.07 18.19 8.15
N ASP A 95 -11.05 19.41 7.65
CA ASP A 95 -11.76 19.77 6.43
C ASP A 95 -11.21 19.06 5.18
N ALA A 96 -9.89 18.86 5.11
CA ALA A 96 -9.23 18.23 3.97
C ALA A 96 -9.57 16.73 3.87
N PHE A 97 -9.65 16.04 5.01
CA PHE A 97 -9.91 14.59 5.06
C PHE A 97 -11.39 14.22 5.26
N ASP A 98 -12.26 15.20 5.49
CA ASP A 98 -13.69 14.94 5.69
C ASP A 98 -14.34 14.28 4.46
N GLY A 99 -13.83 14.61 3.27
CA GLY A 99 -14.26 13.99 2.01
C GLY A 99 -13.96 12.49 1.88
N PHE A 100 -13.05 11.93 2.69
CA PHE A 100 -12.72 10.49 2.68
C PHE A 100 -13.78 9.63 3.38
N ALA A 101 -14.65 10.26 4.17
CA ALA A 101 -15.71 9.59 4.87
C ALA A 101 -17.06 9.68 4.12
N PRO A 102 -17.97 8.73 4.36
CA PRO A 102 -19.33 8.83 3.82
C PRO A 102 -20.06 10.05 4.37
N PRO A 103 -21.03 10.60 3.61
CA PRO A 103 -21.75 11.83 4.01
C PRO A 103 -22.36 11.79 5.42
N SER A 104 -22.75 10.61 5.91
CA SER A 104 -23.37 10.44 7.23
C SER A 104 -22.52 10.79 8.42
N VAL A 105 -21.19 10.81 8.28
CA VAL A 105 -20.23 11.08 9.36
C VAL A 105 -19.31 12.27 9.09
N ARG A 106 -19.52 12.99 7.99
CA ARG A 106 -18.80 14.23 7.68
C ARG A 106 -19.09 15.32 8.69
N ALA A 107 -18.17 16.25 8.84
CA ALA A 107 -18.22 17.35 9.80
C ALA A 107 -18.35 16.91 11.28
N ASN A 108 -18.08 15.62 11.56
CA ASN A 108 -18.07 15.08 12.92
C ASN A 108 -16.82 14.18 13.10
N PRO A 109 -15.69 14.73 13.57
CA PRO A 109 -14.43 14.01 13.69
C PRO A 109 -14.52 12.70 14.49
N GLN A 110 -15.31 12.69 15.60
CA GLN A 110 -15.48 11.50 16.41
C GLN A 110 -16.25 10.39 15.69
N ALA A 111 -17.36 10.75 15.03
CA ALA A 111 -18.15 9.79 14.27
C ALA A 111 -17.37 9.26 13.05
N ARG A 112 -16.60 10.12 12.39
CA ARG A 112 -15.72 9.77 11.28
C ARG A 112 -14.64 8.77 11.70
N GLN A 113 -13.97 9.02 12.83
CA GLN A 113 -12.98 8.10 13.38
C GLN A 113 -13.61 6.75 13.78
N ALA A 114 -14.75 6.76 14.46
CA ALA A 114 -15.43 5.53 14.86
C ALA A 114 -15.84 4.69 13.64
N TRP A 115 -16.34 5.32 12.59
CA TRP A 115 -16.66 4.67 11.32
C TRP A 115 -15.40 4.05 10.67
N ALA A 116 -14.29 4.78 10.64
CA ALA A 116 -13.04 4.30 10.06
C ALA A 116 -12.51 3.07 10.81
N ILE A 117 -12.51 3.09 12.14
CA ILE A 117 -12.09 1.95 12.99
C ILE A 117 -12.99 0.74 12.75
N GLU A 118 -14.31 0.94 12.67
CA GLU A 118 -15.25 -0.16 12.40
C GLU A 118 -15.02 -0.76 11.02
N THR A 119 -14.78 0.06 9.99
CA THR A 119 -14.45 -0.43 8.63
C THR A 119 -13.16 -1.25 8.64
N LEU A 120 -12.13 -0.85 9.40
CA LEU A 120 -10.90 -1.64 9.57
C LEU A 120 -11.16 -2.99 10.25
N HIS A 121 -12.03 -3.02 11.27
CA HIS A 121 -12.42 -4.27 11.92
C HIS A 121 -13.16 -5.23 10.97
N GLN A 122 -14.03 -4.68 10.12
CA GLN A 122 -14.72 -5.44 9.07
C GLN A 122 -13.75 -5.92 8.00
N ALA A 123 -12.79 -5.09 7.60
CA ALA A 123 -11.76 -5.45 6.63
C ALA A 123 -10.85 -6.60 7.12
N ALA A 124 -10.55 -6.65 8.43
CA ALA A 124 -9.81 -7.76 9.02
C ALA A 124 -10.57 -9.09 8.87
N ALA A 125 -11.87 -9.11 9.21
CA ALA A 125 -12.72 -10.29 9.08
C ALA A 125 -12.94 -10.69 7.60
N ALA A 126 -13.16 -9.71 6.72
CA ALA A 126 -13.32 -9.93 5.29
C ALA A 126 -12.02 -10.51 4.67
N SER A 127 -10.85 -9.98 5.03
CA SER A 127 -9.56 -10.49 4.56
C SER A 127 -9.36 -11.96 4.93
N GLN A 128 -9.67 -12.35 6.17
CA GLN A 128 -9.61 -13.76 6.60
C GLN A 128 -10.55 -14.66 5.76
N ARG A 129 -11.81 -14.24 5.56
CA ARG A 129 -12.80 -15.02 4.76
C ARG A 129 -12.39 -15.17 3.30
N LEU A 130 -11.74 -14.17 2.75
CA LEU A 130 -11.16 -14.18 1.40
C LEU A 130 -9.86 -14.99 1.31
N GLY A 131 -9.29 -15.43 2.45
CA GLY A 131 -8.02 -16.16 2.51
C GLY A 131 -6.80 -15.29 2.29
N LEU A 132 -6.89 -13.98 2.59
CA LEU A 132 -5.81 -13.01 2.46
C LEU A 132 -4.95 -13.00 3.73
N THR A 133 -3.66 -12.70 3.57
CA THR A 133 -2.69 -12.67 4.66
C THR A 133 -2.12 -11.27 4.92
N ALA A 134 -2.39 -10.32 4.04
CA ALA A 134 -1.94 -8.93 4.12
C ALA A 134 -3.09 -7.97 3.79
N HIS A 135 -3.03 -6.79 4.36
CA HIS A 135 -4.00 -5.70 4.20
C HIS A 135 -3.26 -4.37 4.13
N ALA A 136 -3.50 -3.59 3.08
CA ALA A 136 -2.82 -2.32 2.84
C ALA A 136 -3.59 -1.15 3.47
N THR A 137 -2.87 -0.19 4.11
CA THR A 137 -3.51 0.96 4.75
C THR A 137 -2.55 2.12 4.99
N PHE A 138 -3.09 3.31 5.29
CA PHE A 138 -2.36 4.42 5.90
C PHE A 138 -2.46 4.38 7.42
N SER A 139 -1.59 5.16 8.09
CA SER A 139 -1.57 5.26 9.55
C SER A 139 -2.47 6.38 10.09
N GLY A 140 -2.76 7.38 9.29
CA GLY A 140 -3.21 8.67 9.76
C GLY A 140 -2.07 9.49 10.36
N SER A 141 -2.35 10.71 10.77
CA SER A 141 -1.32 11.59 11.26
C SER A 141 -1.82 12.59 12.33
N LEU A 142 -1.04 12.69 13.41
CA LEU A 142 -1.20 13.67 14.49
C LEU A 142 0.04 14.56 14.60
N ALA A 143 1.21 14.04 14.24
CA ALA A 143 2.49 14.72 14.32
C ALA A 143 2.94 15.40 13.01
N TRP A 144 2.44 14.95 11.87
CA TRP A 144 2.85 15.49 10.55
C TRP A 144 2.82 17.02 10.43
N PRO A 145 1.87 17.79 11.00
CA PRO A 145 1.90 19.25 10.95
C PRO A 145 3.16 19.88 11.56
N PHE A 146 3.90 19.12 12.33
CA PHE A 146 5.11 19.54 13.03
C PHE A 146 6.39 18.89 12.50
N PHE A 147 6.35 18.25 11.32
CA PHE A 147 7.50 17.51 10.77
C PHE A 147 8.75 18.37 10.56
N TYR A 148 8.58 19.68 10.27
CA TYR A 148 9.69 20.60 10.11
C TYR A 148 10.11 21.16 11.48
N PRO A 149 11.42 21.08 11.86
CA PRO A 149 11.88 21.39 13.22
C PRO A 149 11.93 22.88 13.57
N TRP A 150 11.38 23.75 12.74
CA TRP A 150 11.30 25.18 12.98
C TRP A 150 9.89 25.72 12.73
N PRO A 151 9.34 26.59 13.64
CA PRO A 151 9.91 26.97 14.95
C PRO A 151 10.10 25.79 15.87
N PRO A 152 11.02 25.87 16.89
CA PRO A 152 11.24 24.75 17.82
C PRO A 152 9.94 24.32 18.47
N HIS A 153 9.63 23.03 18.37
CA HIS A 153 8.46 22.45 19.00
C HIS A 153 8.82 21.83 20.35
N ASN A 154 7.88 21.85 21.28
CA ASN A 154 8.00 21.07 22.49
C ASN A 154 8.04 19.57 22.10
N ARG A 155 9.13 18.89 22.45
CA ARG A 155 9.34 17.46 22.18
C ARG A 155 8.17 16.61 22.68
N GLN A 156 7.55 16.99 23.79
CA GLN A 156 6.40 16.32 24.37
C GLN A 156 5.24 16.18 23.38
N ARG A 157 5.03 17.13 22.46
CA ARG A 157 3.96 17.05 21.44
C ARG A 157 4.12 15.85 20.52
N PHE A 158 5.35 15.53 20.13
CA PHE A 158 5.61 14.37 19.30
C PHE A 158 5.39 13.07 20.05
N GLU A 159 5.85 13.03 21.30
CA GLU A 159 5.65 11.86 22.15
C GLU A 159 4.16 11.60 22.38
N GLU A 160 3.38 12.64 22.71
CA GLU A 160 1.93 12.55 22.91
C GLU A 160 1.20 12.12 21.61
N ALA A 161 1.59 12.68 20.46
CA ALA A 161 1.01 12.31 19.17
C ALA A 161 1.24 10.82 18.83
N PHE A 162 2.47 10.34 18.97
CA PHE A 162 2.79 8.93 18.69
C PHE A 162 2.18 7.97 19.74
N LEU A 163 2.11 8.37 21.02
CA LEU A 163 1.39 7.59 22.04
C LEU A 163 -0.10 7.47 21.70
N GLU A 164 -0.72 8.57 21.29
CA GLU A 164 -2.14 8.56 20.87
C GLU A 164 -2.35 7.75 19.60
N LEU A 165 -1.46 7.86 18.62
CA LEU A 165 -1.48 7.03 17.41
C LEU A 165 -1.44 5.54 17.79
N ALA A 166 -0.49 5.14 18.63
CA ALA A 166 -0.34 3.76 19.09
C ALA A 166 -1.56 3.28 19.88
N ARG A 167 -2.13 4.14 20.74
CA ARG A 167 -3.34 3.84 21.51
C ARG A 167 -4.54 3.53 20.60
N ARG A 168 -4.67 4.27 19.47
CA ARG A 168 -5.75 4.04 18.48
C ARG A 168 -5.53 2.78 17.67
N TRP A 169 -4.30 2.55 17.23
CA TRP A 169 -3.97 1.42 16.36
C TRP A 169 -3.85 0.08 17.09
N ARG A 170 -3.47 0.06 18.37
CA ARG A 170 -3.27 -1.19 19.11
C ARG A 170 -4.49 -2.12 19.05
N PRO A 171 -5.73 -1.68 19.35
CA PRO A 171 -6.91 -2.54 19.25
C PRO A 171 -7.21 -3.01 17.82
N ILE A 172 -6.88 -2.19 16.80
CA ILE A 172 -7.03 -2.56 15.40
C ILE A 172 -6.03 -3.66 15.04
N LEU A 173 -4.76 -3.51 15.42
CA LEU A 173 -3.73 -4.53 15.21
C LEU A 173 -4.10 -5.86 15.91
N ASP A 174 -4.60 -5.81 17.15
CA ASP A 174 -5.08 -6.99 17.87
C ASP A 174 -6.24 -7.67 17.12
N ARG A 175 -7.14 -6.88 16.51
CA ARG A 175 -8.23 -7.41 15.68
C ARG A 175 -7.71 -8.11 14.42
N PHE A 176 -6.75 -7.53 13.74
CA PHE A 176 -6.09 -8.14 12.59
C PHE A 176 -5.31 -9.41 12.98
N ASP A 177 -4.69 -9.43 14.14
CA ASP A 177 -4.00 -10.61 14.67
C ASP A 177 -4.98 -11.76 14.93
N HIS A 178 -6.14 -11.47 15.52
CA HIS A 178 -7.21 -12.46 15.70
C HIS A 178 -7.62 -13.11 14.36
N HIS A 179 -7.58 -12.37 13.26
CA HIS A 179 -7.91 -12.87 11.93
C HIS A 179 -6.69 -13.39 11.13
N GLY A 180 -5.48 -13.33 11.69
CA GLY A 180 -4.27 -13.84 11.03
C GLY A 180 -3.79 -13.00 9.84
N VAL A 181 -4.11 -11.71 9.80
CA VAL A 181 -3.83 -10.81 8.67
C VAL A 181 -2.82 -9.74 9.09
N ASP A 182 -1.78 -9.53 8.29
CA ASP A 182 -0.78 -8.48 8.48
C ASP A 182 -1.33 -7.12 8.06
N VAL A 183 -1.19 -6.10 8.91
CA VAL A 183 -1.46 -4.71 8.56
C VAL A 183 -0.20 -4.11 7.95
N CYS A 184 -0.29 -3.70 6.70
CA CYS A 184 0.82 -3.16 5.94
C CYS A 184 0.63 -1.65 5.77
N PHE A 185 1.30 -0.89 6.63
CA PHE A 185 1.30 0.56 6.56
C PHE A 185 2.15 1.03 5.37
N GLU A 186 1.56 1.81 4.49
CA GLU A 186 2.32 2.51 3.47
C GLU A 186 3.14 3.64 4.10
N ILE A 187 4.45 3.64 3.87
CA ILE A 187 5.36 4.68 4.35
C ILE A 187 5.23 5.88 3.43
N HIS A 188 4.47 6.89 3.88
CA HIS A 188 3.94 7.92 2.99
C HIS A 188 4.06 9.33 3.60
N PRO A 189 4.59 10.34 2.88
CA PRO A 189 4.54 11.74 3.31
C PRO A 189 3.10 12.22 3.50
N GLY A 190 2.84 12.89 4.61
CA GLY A 190 1.47 13.25 5.03
C GLY A 190 0.92 12.36 6.12
N GLU A 191 1.53 11.19 6.30
CA GLU A 191 1.27 10.25 7.39
C GLU A 191 2.27 10.43 8.53
N ASP A 192 1.94 9.96 9.74
CA ASP A 192 2.93 9.92 10.81
C ASP A 192 4.02 8.89 10.52
N LEU A 193 3.68 7.81 9.81
CA LEU A 193 4.64 6.81 9.33
C LEU A 193 5.13 7.17 7.92
N HIS A 194 6.13 8.05 7.83
CA HIS A 194 6.62 8.55 6.54
C HIS A 194 8.08 8.19 6.22
N ASP A 195 8.79 7.58 7.19
CA ASP A 195 10.15 7.08 7.05
C ASP A 195 10.42 5.91 8.02
N GLY A 196 11.64 5.36 7.98
CA GLY A 196 12.03 4.25 8.85
C GLY A 196 12.05 4.64 10.33
N VAL A 197 12.47 5.85 10.66
CA VAL A 197 12.58 6.33 12.06
C VAL A 197 11.20 6.44 12.70
N THR A 198 10.23 6.96 11.97
CA THR A 198 8.84 7.09 12.44
C THR A 198 8.15 5.73 12.55
N PHE A 199 8.41 4.82 11.60
CA PHE A 199 7.92 3.45 11.69
C PHE A 199 8.49 2.72 12.91
N GLU A 200 9.80 2.80 13.16
CA GLU A 200 10.46 2.18 14.32
C GLU A 200 9.90 2.72 15.65
N ARG A 201 9.69 4.04 15.74
CA ARG A 201 9.05 4.68 16.90
C ARG A 201 7.66 4.10 17.17
N PHE A 202 6.83 4.04 16.16
CA PHE A 202 5.48 3.48 16.26
C PHE A 202 5.52 2.00 16.63
N LEU A 203 6.36 1.21 15.96
CA LEU A 203 6.53 -0.22 16.21
C LEU A 203 6.89 -0.50 17.68
N ALA A 204 7.81 0.30 18.26
CA ALA A 204 8.16 0.19 19.66
C ALA A 204 6.96 0.49 20.58
N LEU A 205 6.14 1.50 20.27
CA LEU A 205 4.98 1.90 21.07
C LEU A 205 3.81 0.90 20.99
N VAL A 206 3.76 0.09 19.95
CA VAL A 206 2.81 -1.04 19.87
C VAL A 206 3.46 -2.38 20.26
N ASP A 207 4.53 -2.36 21.08
CA ASP A 207 5.23 -3.52 21.61
C ASP A 207 5.74 -4.49 20.53
N ASN A 208 6.26 -3.97 19.43
CA ASN A 208 6.70 -4.76 18.26
C ASN A 208 5.63 -5.72 17.74
N HIS A 209 4.39 -5.26 17.73
CA HIS A 209 3.23 -6.08 17.39
C HIS A 209 3.46 -6.86 16.08
N PRO A 210 3.18 -8.18 16.01
CA PRO A 210 3.54 -9.02 14.87
C PRO A 210 2.80 -8.62 13.59
N ARG A 211 1.62 -8.00 13.69
CA ARG A 211 0.82 -7.52 12.55
C ARG A 211 1.15 -6.09 12.13
N CYS A 212 2.05 -5.39 12.82
CA CYS A 212 2.54 -4.08 12.40
C CYS A 212 3.63 -4.25 11.34
N ASN A 213 3.27 -4.15 10.07
CA ASN A 213 4.14 -4.42 8.94
C ASN A 213 4.10 -3.27 7.92
N ILE A 214 4.87 -3.38 6.85
CA ILE A 214 5.11 -2.32 5.86
C ILE A 214 4.52 -2.72 4.51
N LEU A 215 3.80 -1.81 3.89
CA LEU A 215 3.64 -1.73 2.46
C LEU A 215 4.80 -0.88 1.92
N TYR A 216 5.67 -1.50 1.13
CA TYR A 216 6.81 -0.84 0.53
C TYR A 216 6.43 -0.19 -0.79
N ASP A 217 6.46 1.13 -0.84
CA ASP A 217 6.36 1.93 -2.07
C ASP A 217 7.64 2.75 -2.25
N PRO A 218 8.49 2.43 -3.24
CA PRO A 218 9.74 3.13 -3.44
C PRO A 218 9.58 4.57 -3.90
N SER A 219 8.44 4.92 -4.51
CA SER A 219 8.20 6.23 -5.10
C SER A 219 8.19 7.34 -4.04
N HIS A 220 7.55 7.08 -2.90
CA HIS A 220 7.49 8.02 -1.78
C HIS A 220 8.86 8.25 -1.15
N LEU A 221 9.69 7.19 -1.06
CA LEU A 221 11.04 7.28 -0.53
C LEU A 221 11.97 8.02 -1.51
N LEU A 222 11.84 7.78 -2.82
CA LEU A 222 12.57 8.52 -3.85
C LEU A 222 12.23 10.01 -3.80
N LEU A 223 10.93 10.37 -3.69
CA LEU A 223 10.52 11.77 -3.59
C LEU A 223 11.04 12.47 -2.33
N GLN A 224 11.28 11.73 -1.26
CA GLN A 224 11.94 12.21 -0.04
C GLN A 224 13.47 12.22 -0.14
N GLN A 225 14.04 11.76 -1.26
CA GLN A 225 15.48 11.61 -1.48
C GLN A 225 16.15 10.65 -0.48
N MET A 226 15.41 9.59 -0.06
CA MET A 226 15.92 8.53 0.79
C MET A 226 16.58 7.42 -0.04
N ASP A 227 17.44 6.63 0.60
CA ASP A 227 17.94 5.36 0.05
C ASP A 227 16.86 4.29 0.11
N TYR A 228 15.98 4.28 -0.90
CA TYR A 228 14.88 3.32 -0.98
C TYR A 228 15.36 1.86 -1.20
N LEU A 229 16.55 1.66 -1.73
CA LEU A 229 17.13 0.32 -1.90
C LEU A 229 17.67 -0.23 -0.58
N GLY A 230 18.40 0.59 0.19
CA GLY A 230 18.85 0.26 1.53
C GLY A 230 17.68 0.06 2.51
N PHE A 231 16.56 0.72 2.29
CA PHE A 231 15.34 0.51 3.08
C PHE A 231 14.87 -0.96 3.06
N ILE A 232 14.98 -1.64 1.92
CA ILE A 232 14.65 -3.07 1.83
C ILE A 232 15.60 -3.89 2.71
N ASP A 233 16.89 -3.61 2.71
CA ASP A 233 17.87 -4.35 3.51
C ASP A 233 17.56 -4.26 5.01
N VAL A 234 17.10 -3.10 5.47
CA VAL A 234 16.76 -2.87 6.88
C VAL A 234 15.42 -3.50 7.27
N TYR A 235 14.40 -3.37 6.40
CA TYR A 235 13.01 -3.68 6.79
C TYR A 235 12.41 -4.90 6.07
N HIS A 236 13.17 -5.69 5.31
CA HIS A 236 12.64 -6.83 4.54
C HIS A 236 11.76 -7.78 5.35
N SER A 237 12.08 -8.00 6.62
CA SER A 237 11.29 -8.89 7.50
C SER A 237 9.89 -8.35 7.79
N ARG A 238 9.69 -7.04 7.70
CA ARG A 238 8.42 -6.34 7.89
C ARG A 238 7.70 -5.97 6.59
N ILE A 239 8.36 -6.03 5.45
CA ILE A 239 7.72 -5.77 4.15
C ILE A 239 6.84 -6.96 3.79
N LYS A 240 5.50 -6.75 3.77
CA LYS A 240 4.50 -7.80 3.45
C LYS A 240 3.63 -7.44 2.25
N ALA A 241 3.60 -6.16 1.85
CA ALA A 241 2.97 -5.69 0.62
C ALA A 241 3.95 -4.82 -0.17
N PHE A 242 3.77 -4.72 -1.48
CA PHE A 242 4.68 -3.98 -2.37
C PHE A 242 3.89 -3.31 -3.48
N HIS A 243 3.98 -1.99 -3.55
CA HIS A 243 3.50 -1.18 -4.66
C HIS A 243 4.62 -0.94 -5.67
N VAL A 244 4.35 -1.26 -6.92
CA VAL A 244 5.21 -0.94 -8.06
C VAL A 244 4.70 0.39 -8.61
N LYS A 245 5.26 1.49 -8.09
CA LYS A 245 4.90 2.87 -8.40
C LYS A 245 6.17 3.66 -8.71
N ASP A 246 6.20 4.32 -9.84
CA ASP A 246 7.37 5.04 -10.31
C ASP A 246 7.28 6.54 -9.98
N ALA A 247 8.43 7.15 -9.83
CA ALA A 247 8.57 8.57 -9.58
C ALA A 247 9.87 9.09 -10.19
N GLU A 248 9.93 10.41 -10.40
CA GLU A 248 11.14 11.11 -10.78
C GLU A 248 11.38 12.29 -9.85
N TYR A 249 12.64 12.62 -9.63
CA TYR A 249 13.05 13.82 -8.93
C TYR A 249 14.16 14.52 -9.70
N HIS A 250 13.89 15.74 -10.13
CA HIS A 250 14.85 16.57 -10.83
C HIS A 250 15.26 17.75 -9.95
N ALA A 251 16.49 17.74 -9.46
CA ALA A 251 17.01 18.84 -8.68
C ALA A 251 16.79 20.18 -9.41
N SER A 252 16.27 21.16 -8.71
CA SER A 252 15.91 22.46 -9.25
C SER A 252 16.52 23.57 -8.39
N SER A 253 16.93 24.68 -9.03
CA SER A 253 17.33 25.89 -8.31
C SER A 253 16.14 26.66 -7.71
N ARG A 254 14.90 26.24 -8.00
CA ARG A 254 13.67 26.94 -7.61
C ARG A 254 12.84 26.22 -6.55
N SER A 255 12.91 24.90 -6.49
CA SER A 255 12.12 24.10 -5.55
C SER A 255 12.87 22.83 -5.13
N GLY A 256 12.58 22.35 -3.93
CA GLY A 256 13.12 21.11 -3.38
C GLY A 256 12.02 20.08 -3.07
N VAL A 257 12.28 19.17 -2.13
CA VAL A 257 11.37 18.08 -1.76
C VAL A 257 9.99 18.54 -1.29
N TYR A 258 9.90 19.72 -0.68
CA TYR A 258 8.63 20.30 -0.22
C TYR A 258 7.73 20.81 -1.37
N GLY A 259 8.26 21.00 -2.58
CA GLY A 259 7.53 21.33 -3.78
C GLY A 259 6.91 22.71 -3.86
N GLY A 260 7.05 23.61 -2.85
CA GLY A 260 6.62 25.01 -2.88
C GLY A 260 5.13 25.21 -3.14
N TYR A 261 4.26 24.28 -2.66
CA TYR A 261 2.80 24.30 -2.91
C TYR A 261 2.40 24.23 -4.39
N GLN A 262 3.32 23.80 -5.26
CA GLN A 262 3.06 23.68 -6.70
C GLN A 262 2.18 22.46 -7.01
N PRO A 263 1.39 22.49 -8.11
CA PRO A 263 0.71 21.32 -8.64
C PRO A 263 1.75 20.27 -9.09
N TRP A 264 1.35 19.00 -9.15
CA TRP A 264 2.25 17.88 -9.46
C TRP A 264 3.07 18.09 -10.74
N LEU A 265 2.49 18.70 -11.76
CA LEU A 265 3.15 18.95 -13.04
C LEU A 265 4.42 19.82 -12.90
N ASP A 266 4.42 20.76 -11.96
CA ASP A 266 5.49 21.77 -11.79
C ASP A 266 6.48 21.43 -10.66
N ARG A 267 6.26 20.33 -9.91
CA ARG A 267 7.12 19.93 -8.80
C ARG A 267 8.43 19.36 -9.30
N ALA A 268 9.50 19.55 -8.53
CA ALA A 268 10.78 18.90 -8.77
C ALA A 268 10.67 17.36 -8.64
N GLY A 269 9.90 16.89 -7.68
CA GLY A 269 9.58 15.47 -7.50
C GLY A 269 8.11 15.20 -7.83
N ARG A 270 7.85 14.17 -8.66
CA ARG A 270 6.49 13.80 -9.08
C ARG A 270 6.38 12.32 -9.45
N PHE A 271 5.17 11.78 -9.34
CA PHE A 271 4.90 10.41 -9.76
C PHE A 271 4.88 10.26 -11.28
N ARG A 272 5.32 9.12 -11.73
CA ARG A 272 5.40 8.77 -13.15
C ARG A 272 4.81 7.39 -13.42
N SER A 273 4.28 7.22 -14.62
CA SER A 273 3.95 5.89 -15.13
C SER A 273 5.21 5.02 -15.17
N LEU A 274 5.07 3.71 -14.94
CA LEU A 274 6.21 2.79 -14.92
C LEU A 274 7.05 2.91 -16.20
N ARG A 275 8.36 2.96 -16.07
CA ARG A 275 9.41 3.18 -17.08
C ARG A 275 9.68 4.65 -17.41
N ASP A 276 8.82 5.57 -17.00
CA ASP A 276 9.01 7.01 -17.28
C ASP A 276 9.68 7.74 -16.12
N GLY A 277 9.85 7.06 -14.97
CA GLY A 277 10.50 7.59 -13.78
C GLY A 277 11.95 7.12 -13.60
N GLN A 278 12.42 7.15 -12.36
CA GLN A 278 13.81 6.92 -11.98
C GLN A 278 14.00 5.77 -10.97
N VAL A 279 12.92 5.07 -10.58
CA VAL A 279 13.01 3.98 -9.61
C VAL A 279 13.73 2.77 -10.22
N ASP A 280 14.75 2.26 -9.56
CA ASP A 280 15.50 1.05 -9.98
C ASP A 280 14.77 -0.23 -9.58
N PHE A 281 13.71 -0.55 -10.31
CA PHE A 281 12.91 -1.75 -10.08
C PHE A 281 13.71 -3.05 -10.30
N LYS A 282 14.71 -3.05 -11.15
CA LYS A 282 15.56 -4.23 -11.37
C LYS A 282 16.24 -4.64 -10.06
N THR A 283 16.83 -3.68 -9.36
CA THR A 283 17.47 -3.92 -8.05
C THR A 283 16.43 -4.25 -6.97
N ILE A 284 15.27 -3.57 -6.96
CA ILE A 284 14.17 -3.85 -6.01
C ILE A 284 13.70 -5.30 -6.12
N PHE A 285 13.36 -5.76 -7.34
CA PHE A 285 12.90 -7.14 -7.55
C PHE A 285 13.98 -8.16 -7.16
N SER A 286 15.24 -7.87 -7.42
CA SER A 286 16.37 -8.73 -7.00
C SER A 286 16.45 -8.85 -5.47
N LYS A 287 16.41 -7.72 -4.75
CA LYS A 287 16.46 -7.69 -3.28
C LYS A 287 15.24 -8.38 -2.65
N LEU A 288 14.02 -8.05 -3.09
CA LEU A 288 12.80 -8.67 -2.57
C LEU A 288 12.78 -10.19 -2.83
N THR A 289 13.28 -10.64 -3.99
CA THR A 289 13.43 -12.08 -4.28
C THR A 289 14.46 -12.72 -3.35
N GLN A 290 15.60 -12.08 -3.14
CA GLN A 290 16.66 -12.55 -2.23
C GLN A 290 16.15 -12.74 -0.79
N TYR A 291 15.28 -11.83 -0.33
CA TYR A 291 14.67 -11.86 1.00
C TYR A 291 13.37 -12.66 1.09
N ASP A 292 13.04 -13.47 0.08
CA ASP A 292 11.85 -14.33 0.07
C ASP A 292 10.52 -13.58 0.25
N PHE A 293 10.40 -12.36 -0.30
CA PHE A 293 9.16 -11.59 -0.20
C PHE A 293 7.96 -12.43 -0.65
N PRO A 294 6.93 -12.62 0.21
CA PRO A 294 5.86 -13.58 -0.04
C PRO A 294 4.67 -13.03 -0.84
N GLY A 295 4.64 -11.71 -1.06
CA GLY A 295 3.49 -10.96 -1.55
C GLY A 295 3.44 -10.82 -3.07
N TRP A 296 2.62 -9.86 -3.49
CA TRP A 296 2.38 -9.50 -4.87
C TRP A 296 3.12 -8.23 -5.26
N ALA A 297 3.59 -8.15 -6.50
CA ALA A 297 4.01 -6.91 -7.13
C ALA A 297 2.75 -6.24 -7.72
N VAL A 298 2.24 -5.23 -7.03
CA VAL A 298 0.98 -4.55 -7.33
C VAL A 298 1.26 -3.20 -7.97
N LEU A 299 0.81 -2.99 -9.21
CA LEU A 299 0.83 -1.65 -9.80
C LEU A 299 -0.05 -0.72 -8.96
N GLU A 300 0.53 0.36 -8.45
CA GLU A 300 -0.19 1.56 -8.10
C GLU A 300 0.15 2.63 -9.14
N TRP A 301 -0.86 3.04 -9.92
CA TRP A 301 -0.62 3.98 -10.99
C TRP A 301 -0.98 5.40 -10.57
N GLU A 302 0.00 6.29 -10.60
CA GLU A 302 -0.17 7.73 -10.50
C GLU A 302 0.77 8.42 -11.49
N CYS A 303 0.24 9.28 -12.32
CA CYS A 303 1.05 10.07 -13.26
C CYS A 303 0.30 11.34 -13.65
N CYS A 304 0.97 12.48 -13.56
CA CYS A 304 0.39 13.75 -13.99
C CYS A 304 0.45 14.01 -15.51
N LEU A 305 1.05 13.10 -16.29
CA LEU A 305 1.30 13.29 -17.73
C LEU A 305 0.61 12.26 -18.61
N LYS A 306 0.56 10.99 -18.20
CA LYS A 306 0.05 9.87 -19.01
C LYS A 306 -1.38 9.52 -18.58
N ASP A 307 -2.19 9.02 -19.49
CA ASP A 307 -3.51 8.48 -19.15
C ASP A 307 -3.43 7.15 -18.42
N ALA A 308 -4.41 6.90 -17.54
CA ALA A 308 -4.42 5.76 -16.64
C ALA A 308 -4.47 4.41 -17.37
N GLN A 309 -5.24 4.30 -18.46
CA GLN A 309 -5.42 3.03 -19.17
C GLN A 309 -4.14 2.63 -19.91
N THR A 310 -3.46 3.59 -20.54
CA THR A 310 -2.14 3.37 -21.14
C THR A 310 -1.12 2.97 -20.08
N GLY A 311 -1.10 3.67 -18.95
CA GLY A 311 -0.22 3.35 -17.84
C GLY A 311 -0.46 1.96 -17.26
N ALA A 312 -1.72 1.55 -17.11
CA ALA A 312 -2.07 0.21 -16.64
C ALA A 312 -1.57 -0.88 -17.60
N ARG A 313 -1.80 -0.72 -18.91
CA ARG A 313 -1.36 -1.71 -19.92
C ARG A 313 0.17 -1.87 -19.90
N GLU A 314 0.89 -0.76 -19.92
CA GLU A 314 2.35 -0.75 -19.86
C GLU A 314 2.88 -1.32 -18.54
N GLY A 315 2.18 -1.04 -17.44
CA GLY A 315 2.53 -1.49 -16.09
C GLY A 315 2.49 -3.01 -15.93
N SER A 316 1.48 -3.67 -16.48
CA SER A 316 1.38 -5.14 -16.47
C SER A 316 2.59 -5.80 -17.12
N ASP A 317 2.94 -5.34 -18.34
CA ASP A 317 4.10 -5.85 -19.07
C ASP A 317 5.42 -5.56 -18.34
N PHE A 318 5.53 -4.38 -17.74
CA PHE A 318 6.71 -3.98 -16.98
C PHE A 318 6.94 -4.90 -15.79
N ILE A 319 5.93 -5.09 -14.94
CA ILE A 319 6.03 -5.95 -13.75
C ILE A 319 6.40 -7.38 -14.16
N ARG A 320 5.71 -7.95 -15.15
CA ARG A 320 5.96 -9.30 -15.63
C ARG A 320 7.42 -9.52 -16.06
N ARG A 321 8.05 -8.52 -16.69
CA ARG A 321 9.46 -8.61 -17.13
C ARG A 321 10.47 -8.47 -15.99
N HIS A 322 10.06 -7.90 -14.84
CA HIS A 322 10.93 -7.72 -13.67
C HIS A 322 10.84 -8.89 -12.69
N ILE A 323 9.75 -9.68 -12.74
CA ILE A 323 9.62 -10.88 -11.91
C ILE A 323 10.71 -11.88 -12.29
N ILE A 324 11.50 -12.28 -11.29
CA ILE A 324 12.60 -13.22 -11.44
C ILE A 324 12.09 -14.65 -11.22
N PRO A 325 12.07 -15.52 -12.23
CA PRO A 325 11.82 -16.94 -12.03
C PRO A 325 12.98 -17.55 -11.25
N VAL A 326 12.72 -17.97 -10.02
CA VAL A 326 13.76 -18.50 -9.14
C VAL A 326 14.17 -19.90 -9.58
N SER A 327 15.49 -20.14 -9.72
CA SER A 327 16.04 -21.44 -10.01
C SER A 327 16.09 -22.30 -8.76
N ALA A 328 15.74 -23.58 -8.89
CA ALA A 328 15.95 -24.58 -7.86
C ALA A 328 17.37 -25.15 -7.84
N ARG A 329 18.20 -24.83 -8.86
CA ARG A 329 19.57 -25.31 -9.01
C ARG A 329 20.56 -24.17 -8.87
N ALA A 330 21.68 -24.43 -8.14
CA ALA A 330 22.83 -23.56 -8.17
C ALA A 330 23.51 -23.62 -9.56
N PHE A 331 24.16 -22.54 -9.97
CA PHE A 331 24.81 -22.47 -11.30
C PHE A 331 25.99 -23.44 -11.42
N ASP A 332 26.58 -23.88 -10.30
CA ASP A 332 27.73 -24.76 -10.18
C ASP A 332 27.39 -26.21 -9.80
N ASP A 333 26.09 -26.56 -9.73
CA ASP A 333 25.63 -27.95 -9.46
C ASP A 333 26.19 -28.97 -10.45
N PHE A 334 26.61 -28.56 -11.66
CA PHE A 334 27.22 -29.42 -12.65
C PHE A 334 28.61 -29.95 -12.18
N ALA A 335 29.28 -29.22 -11.29
CA ALA A 335 30.58 -29.58 -10.72
C ALA A 335 30.45 -30.42 -9.44
N ALA A 336 29.22 -30.53 -8.87
CA ALA A 336 28.96 -31.35 -7.71
C ALA A 336 28.96 -32.83 -8.10
N GLY A 337 29.70 -33.69 -7.40
CA GLY A 337 29.67 -35.16 -7.57
C GLY A 337 28.26 -35.70 -7.22
N ASP A 338 28.01 -36.98 -7.60
CA ASP A 338 26.69 -37.65 -7.43
C ASP A 338 26.17 -37.71 -5.98
N GLU A 339 26.99 -37.42 -4.97
CA GLU A 339 26.62 -37.40 -3.55
C GLU A 339 25.77 -36.18 -3.14
N VAL A 340 25.81 -35.10 -3.91
CA VAL A 340 25.06 -33.86 -3.63
C VAL A 340 23.72 -33.82 -4.39
N ARG A 341 23.47 -34.77 -5.29
CA ARG A 341 22.27 -34.84 -6.12
C ARG A 341 21.10 -35.62 -5.50
N LYS A 342 21.19 -36.01 -4.22
CA LYS A 342 20.12 -36.67 -3.48
C LYS A 342 19.41 -35.68 -2.55
#